data_6f0ad0a9941137bfaa16c452e31162f1
#
_entry.id   6f0ad0a9941137bfaa16c452e31162f1
#
_cell.length_a   1.000
_cell.length_b   1.000
_cell.length_c   1.000
_cell.angle_alpha   90.00
_cell.angle_beta   90.00
_cell.angle_gamma   90.00
#
_symmetry.space_group_name_H-M   'P 1'
#
loop_
_entity.id
_entity.type
_entity.pdbx_description
1 polymer ?
#
loop_
_entity_poly.entity_id
_entity_poly.type
_entity_poly.pdbx_seq_one_letter_code
_entity_poly.pdbx_strand_id
1 'polypeptide(L)'
;MLRKTIWLGQPSTTLSHLPVVQKQFLSAFLILCLSFLISCGGGSTDSSGGGGTGTGGGGGGPIGSPTVQHVGIVVFENQNYADVIGNSAMPYLNGLVQQNALATQFYANVHPSIGNYFMMTTGQVVTTDDNFSGTISGDNVTTALTAAGKTWKSYAESLPQAAYVGGDQYPYIKHHNPFAYFDSVQNDSVQRDNIVPFTQLHSDLSANSLPDYFFVIPNDLHNGHDCPAGGSNCPLSDRLGTIDSWLQSNLGPMLLDSHFAGNGILIITFDESANDNTMGGGRIAAVFVGGPVKNNFQSTNTYQFPSLLRFTLKTLGVTAYPGAAAQAPDMKEFLK
;
A
#
# COMPACT_ATOMS: atom_id res chain seq x y z
N MET A 1 -39.35 4.06 60.68
CA MET A 1 -38.38 4.73 61.61
C MET A 1 -37.19 5.12 60.77
N LEU A 2 -37.11 6.40 60.37
CA LEU A 2 -36.25 7.49 60.84
C LEU A 2 -34.75 7.07 60.77
N ARG A 3 -33.82 7.78 60.07
CA ARG A 3 -33.58 9.23 59.99
C ARG A 3 -32.76 9.58 58.75
N LYS A 4 -33.07 10.77 58.20
CA LYS A 4 -32.26 11.59 57.32
C LYS A 4 -30.94 12.02 57.99
N THR A 5 -29.87 12.21 57.19
CA THR A 5 -28.98 13.35 57.43
C THR A 5 -28.44 13.88 56.07
N ILE A 6 -28.73 15.14 55.81
CA ILE A 6 -28.26 16.01 54.76
C ILE A 6 -26.93 16.62 55.24
N TRP A 7 -25.95 16.75 54.31
CA TRP A 7 -24.94 17.80 54.46
C TRP A 7 -24.65 18.47 53.11
N LEU A 8 -24.91 19.75 53.13
CA LEU A 8 -24.59 20.74 52.12
C LEU A 8 -23.19 21.31 52.37
N GLY A 9 -22.48 21.71 51.36
CA GLY A 9 -21.31 22.50 51.54
C GLY A 9 -20.54 22.74 50.23
N GLN A 10 -20.89 23.74 49.44
CA GLN A 10 -19.93 24.46 48.60
C GLN A 10 -19.31 25.61 49.43
N PRO A 11 -18.09 26.08 49.07
CA PRO A 11 -18.02 27.21 48.13
C PRO A 11 -16.76 27.25 47.22
N SER A 12 -17.02 27.81 46.07
CA SER A 12 -16.28 28.77 45.21
C SER A 12 -14.92 29.33 45.68
N THR A 13 -13.98 29.42 44.76
CA THR A 13 -13.08 30.55 44.41
C THR A 13 -11.98 29.99 43.51
N THR A 14 -11.40 30.58 42.52
CA THR A 14 -11.32 31.89 41.88
C THR A 14 -10.54 31.74 40.60
N LEU A 15 -10.87 32.44 39.55
CA LEU A 15 -10.09 32.65 38.33
C LEU A 15 -8.72 33.24 38.67
N SER A 16 -7.67 32.74 38.00
CA SER A 16 -6.47 33.52 37.75
C SER A 16 -6.08 33.44 36.27
N HIS A 17 -6.15 34.58 35.62
CA HIS A 17 -5.67 34.89 34.29
C HIS A 17 -4.14 34.71 34.19
N LEU A 18 -3.66 34.09 33.12
CA LEU A 18 -2.30 34.29 32.62
C LEU A 18 -2.31 34.52 31.12
N PRO A 19 -1.45 35.41 30.59
CA PRO A 19 -1.58 36.01 29.28
C PRO A 19 -0.98 35.17 28.15
N VAL A 20 -1.64 35.26 26.99
CA VAL A 20 -1.17 34.77 25.69
C VAL A 20 0.07 35.58 25.26
N VAL A 21 1.19 34.92 25.09
CA VAL A 21 2.36 35.48 24.43
C VAL A 21 2.37 35.01 22.97
N GLN A 22 2.02 35.95 22.12
CA GLN A 22 2.06 35.82 20.67
C GLN A 22 3.51 36.03 20.20
N LYS A 23 4.19 34.99 19.72
CA LYS A 23 5.48 35.13 19.02
C LYS A 23 5.23 35.05 17.51
N GLN A 24 5.27 36.20 16.88
CA GLN A 24 5.40 36.32 15.43
C GLN A 24 6.83 35.97 15.02
N PHE A 25 6.99 34.98 14.12
CA PHE A 25 8.22 34.79 13.38
C PHE A 25 8.09 35.39 11.99
N LEU A 26 8.80 36.46 11.75
CA LEU A 26 9.06 37.02 10.42
C LEU A 26 10.01 36.07 9.68
N SER A 27 9.55 35.49 8.57
CA SER A 27 10.44 34.83 7.61
C SER A 27 10.86 35.81 6.54
N ALA A 28 12.14 36.14 6.51
CA ALA A 28 12.76 36.92 5.45
C ALA A 28 13.09 35.95 4.29
N PHE A 29 12.47 36.17 3.13
CA PHE A 29 12.83 35.55 1.86
C PHE A 29 14.05 36.27 1.27
N LEU A 30 15.18 35.59 1.19
CA LEU A 30 16.35 36.06 0.46
C LEU A 30 16.37 35.37 -0.92
N ILE A 31 16.01 36.13 -1.96
CA ILE A 31 16.14 35.73 -3.36
C ILE A 31 17.57 35.98 -3.81
N LEU A 32 18.32 34.93 -4.12
CA LEU A 32 19.65 35.01 -4.72
C LEU A 32 19.54 34.69 -6.21
N CYS A 33 19.51 35.74 -7.05
CA CYS A 33 19.67 35.64 -8.50
C CYS A 33 21.14 35.42 -8.85
N LEU A 34 21.49 34.26 -9.39
CA LEU A 34 22.80 34.02 -10.00
C LEU A 34 22.65 34.04 -11.53
N SER A 35 23.17 35.11 -12.14
CA SER A 35 23.26 35.26 -13.58
C SER A 35 24.51 34.51 -14.07
N PHE A 36 24.36 33.55 -15.00
CA PHE A 36 25.48 32.96 -15.71
C PHE A 36 25.63 33.62 -17.09
N LEU A 37 26.79 34.21 -17.31
CA LEU A 37 27.21 34.79 -18.54
C LEU A 37 27.62 33.72 -19.55
N ILE A 38 27.11 33.85 -20.75
CA ILE A 38 27.49 33.08 -21.94
C ILE A 38 28.81 33.67 -22.46
N SER A 39 29.83 32.83 -22.60
CA SER A 39 31.05 33.16 -23.33
C SER A 39 31.09 32.35 -24.62
N CYS A 40 30.93 33.04 -25.74
CA CYS A 40 31.27 32.56 -27.08
C CYS A 40 32.79 32.71 -27.31
N GLY A 41 33.46 31.65 -27.72
CA GLY A 41 34.81 31.65 -28.25
C GLY A 41 34.90 30.73 -29.44
N GLY A 42 34.96 31.32 -30.63
CA GLY A 42 35.18 30.63 -31.89
C GLY A 42 36.67 30.37 -32.15
N GLY A 43 36.95 29.32 -32.92
CA GLY A 43 38.28 28.99 -33.42
C GLY A 43 38.20 27.89 -34.44
N SER A 44 38.26 28.27 -35.70
CA SER A 44 38.37 27.40 -36.86
C SER A 44 39.82 26.96 -37.06
N THR A 45 40.04 25.69 -37.49
CA THR A 45 41.07 25.35 -38.50
C THR A 45 40.78 23.95 -39.09
N ASP A 46 40.89 23.91 -40.38
CA ASP A 46 40.75 22.78 -41.30
C ASP A 46 41.76 21.66 -41.13
N SER A 47 41.39 20.42 -41.49
CA SER A 47 42.06 19.67 -42.56
C SER A 47 41.54 18.24 -42.73
N SER A 48 41.00 17.98 -43.86
CA SER A 48 41.11 16.86 -44.81
C SER A 48 41.15 15.39 -44.36
N GLY A 49 40.19 14.61 -44.87
CA GLY A 49 40.48 13.40 -45.62
C GLY A 49 39.96 12.10 -45.05
N GLY A 50 39.07 11.43 -45.78
CA GLY A 50 38.92 9.99 -45.68
C GLY A 50 37.47 9.52 -45.73
N GLY A 51 37.01 9.15 -46.92
CA GLY A 51 35.67 8.57 -47.13
C GLY A 51 35.45 7.22 -46.44
N GLY A 52 34.24 7.06 -45.96
CA GLY A 52 33.70 5.84 -45.43
C GLY A 52 32.19 5.92 -45.42
N THR A 53 31.55 5.34 -46.44
CA THR A 53 30.11 5.15 -46.51
C THR A 53 29.68 4.16 -45.48
N GLY A 54 29.22 4.65 -44.31
CA GLY A 54 28.55 3.85 -43.31
C GLY A 54 27.10 4.31 -43.22
N THR A 55 26.17 3.55 -43.80
CA THR A 55 24.74 3.63 -43.57
C THR A 55 24.45 3.30 -42.12
N GLY A 56 24.47 4.30 -41.26
CA GLY A 56 24.02 4.17 -39.88
C GLY A 56 22.49 4.09 -39.82
N GLY A 57 21.95 2.90 -40.03
CA GLY A 57 20.59 2.61 -39.64
C GLY A 57 20.51 2.75 -38.13
N GLY A 58 19.86 3.80 -37.66
CA GLY A 58 19.41 3.95 -36.28
C GLY A 58 18.37 2.86 -36.00
N GLY A 59 18.84 1.69 -35.63
CA GLY A 59 18.01 0.65 -35.03
C GLY A 59 17.53 1.12 -33.68
N GLY A 60 16.33 1.74 -33.63
CA GLY A 60 15.58 1.78 -32.41
C GLY A 60 15.27 0.33 -32.02
N GLY A 61 16.06 -0.21 -31.13
CA GLY A 61 15.72 -1.49 -30.48
C GLY A 61 14.32 -1.36 -29.89
N PRO A 62 13.55 -2.46 -29.81
CA PRO A 62 12.25 -2.42 -29.17
C PRO A 62 12.44 -1.77 -27.81
N ILE A 63 11.65 -0.72 -27.54
CA ILE A 63 11.58 -0.11 -26.22
C ILE A 63 11.10 -1.27 -25.34
N GLY A 64 12.02 -1.84 -24.54
CA GLY A 64 11.69 -2.95 -23.65
C GLY A 64 10.56 -2.52 -22.74
N SER A 65 9.59 -3.40 -22.51
CA SER A 65 8.55 -3.16 -21.52
C SER A 65 9.20 -2.65 -20.24
N PRO A 66 8.63 -1.65 -19.58
CA PRO A 66 9.23 -1.10 -18.36
C PRO A 66 9.46 -2.25 -17.35
N THR A 67 10.70 -2.38 -16.90
CA THR A 67 11.07 -3.41 -15.91
C THR A 67 10.45 -3.01 -14.58
N VAL A 68 9.54 -3.84 -14.06
CA VAL A 68 8.99 -3.64 -12.72
C VAL A 68 10.03 -4.02 -11.68
N GLN A 69 10.33 -3.12 -10.79
CA GLN A 69 11.28 -3.33 -9.70
C GLN A 69 10.55 -3.52 -8.36
N HIS A 70 9.42 -2.86 -8.19
CA HIS A 70 8.69 -2.87 -6.92
C HIS A 70 7.21 -3.18 -7.15
N VAL A 71 6.65 -4.07 -6.34
CA VAL A 71 5.20 -4.31 -6.28
C VAL A 71 4.77 -4.15 -4.83
N GLY A 72 3.94 -3.14 -4.57
CA GLY A 72 3.31 -2.89 -3.28
C GLY A 72 1.83 -3.25 -3.32
N ILE A 73 1.32 -3.77 -2.21
CA ILE A 73 -0.12 -3.97 -1.99
C ILE A 73 -0.51 -3.21 -0.72
N VAL A 74 -1.56 -2.41 -0.79
CA VAL A 74 -2.24 -1.86 0.38
C VAL A 74 -3.64 -2.44 0.45
N VAL A 75 -4.01 -2.93 1.64
CA VAL A 75 -5.31 -3.56 1.87
C VAL A 75 -6.08 -2.74 2.89
N PHE A 76 -7.28 -2.34 2.50
CA PHE A 76 -8.29 -1.71 3.35
C PHE A 76 -9.39 -2.73 3.69
N GLU A 77 -10.31 -2.37 4.57
CA GLU A 77 -11.23 -3.30 5.22
C GLU A 77 -12.69 -3.08 4.82
N ASN A 78 -13.38 -4.23 4.55
CA ASN A 78 -14.85 -4.36 4.61
C ASN A 78 -15.65 -3.34 3.79
N GLN A 79 -15.27 -3.08 2.51
CA GLN A 79 -16.03 -2.14 1.67
C GLN A 79 -16.49 -2.79 0.37
N ASN A 80 -17.79 -2.62 0.06
CA ASN A 80 -18.34 -3.06 -1.22
C ASN A 80 -17.74 -2.25 -2.38
N TYR A 81 -17.55 -2.85 -3.52
CA TYR A 81 -17.12 -2.17 -4.74
C TYR A 81 -17.97 -0.93 -5.06
N ALA A 82 -19.30 -1.05 -4.93
CA ALA A 82 -20.23 0.03 -5.25
C ALA A 82 -20.17 1.21 -4.25
N ASP A 83 -19.69 0.96 -3.03
CA ASP A 83 -19.52 2.00 -2.01
C ASP A 83 -18.21 2.77 -2.19
N VAL A 84 -17.26 2.22 -2.94
CA VAL A 84 -15.92 2.79 -3.16
C VAL A 84 -15.81 3.49 -4.51
N ILE A 85 -16.15 2.78 -5.59
CA ILE A 85 -15.94 3.27 -6.95
C ILE A 85 -17.02 4.28 -7.34
N GLY A 86 -16.59 5.50 -7.67
CA GLY A 86 -17.47 6.63 -7.98
C GLY A 86 -17.99 7.38 -6.76
N ASN A 87 -17.61 7.00 -5.54
CA ASN A 87 -18.07 7.65 -4.33
C ASN A 87 -17.35 9.00 -4.10
N SER A 88 -18.13 10.05 -3.84
CA SER A 88 -17.61 11.40 -3.60
C SER A 88 -16.81 11.56 -2.30
N ALA A 89 -16.91 10.62 -1.36
CA ALA A 89 -16.09 10.58 -0.15
C ALA A 89 -14.66 10.05 -0.43
N MET A 90 -14.39 9.51 -1.62
CA MET A 90 -13.09 8.96 -2.01
C MET A 90 -12.56 9.63 -3.30
N PRO A 91 -12.39 10.96 -3.33
CA PRO A 91 -11.99 11.67 -4.54
C PRO A 91 -10.57 11.31 -5.01
N TYR A 92 -9.64 11.06 -4.10
CA TYR A 92 -8.27 10.70 -4.45
C TYR A 92 -8.18 9.32 -5.10
N LEU A 93 -8.77 8.29 -4.48
CA LEU A 93 -8.80 6.94 -5.05
C LEU A 93 -9.51 6.93 -6.40
N ASN A 94 -10.65 7.61 -6.52
CA ASN A 94 -11.39 7.67 -7.79
C ASN A 94 -10.64 8.48 -8.87
N GLY A 95 -9.81 9.45 -8.49
CA GLY A 95 -8.86 10.10 -9.38
C GLY A 95 -7.78 9.15 -9.90
N LEU A 96 -7.24 8.27 -9.04
CA LEU A 96 -6.30 7.22 -9.45
C LEU A 96 -6.94 6.21 -10.39
N VAL A 97 -8.18 5.80 -10.13
CA VAL A 97 -8.96 4.90 -11.02
C VAL A 97 -9.10 5.48 -12.42
N GLN A 98 -9.37 6.78 -12.55
CA GLN A 98 -9.52 7.44 -13.84
C GLN A 98 -8.21 7.50 -14.66
N GLN A 99 -7.07 7.51 -14.00
CA GLN A 99 -5.77 7.68 -14.64
C GLN A 99 -5.01 6.36 -14.86
N ASN A 100 -5.37 5.30 -14.14
CA ASN A 100 -4.64 4.05 -14.11
C ASN A 100 -5.52 2.87 -14.50
N ALA A 101 -5.37 1.70 -13.85
CA ALA A 101 -6.11 0.51 -14.22
C ALA A 101 -6.99 -0.01 -13.08
N LEU A 102 -8.18 -0.48 -13.41
CA LEU A 102 -9.19 -1.01 -12.50
C LEU A 102 -9.62 -2.40 -12.92
N ALA A 103 -9.62 -3.36 -12.00
CA ALA A 103 -10.33 -4.62 -12.16
C ALA A 103 -11.80 -4.44 -11.74
N THR A 104 -12.71 -4.40 -12.72
CA THR A 104 -14.14 -4.15 -12.43
C THR A 104 -14.87 -5.39 -11.92
N GLN A 105 -14.26 -6.57 -12.02
CA GLN A 105 -14.80 -7.84 -11.56
C GLN A 105 -13.77 -8.56 -10.68
N PHE A 106 -13.36 -7.88 -9.59
CA PHE A 106 -12.47 -8.46 -8.59
C PHE A 106 -13.27 -8.84 -7.34
N TYR A 107 -13.04 -10.05 -6.83
CA TYR A 107 -13.79 -10.61 -5.72
C TYR A 107 -12.89 -11.15 -4.64
N ALA A 108 -13.25 -10.91 -3.39
CA ALA A 108 -12.66 -11.61 -2.26
C ALA A 108 -13.08 -13.08 -2.23
N ASN A 109 -12.35 -13.91 -1.51
CA ASN A 109 -12.53 -15.36 -1.54
C ASN A 109 -13.48 -15.88 -0.44
N VAL A 110 -13.56 -15.17 0.68
CA VAL A 110 -14.21 -15.68 1.89
C VAL A 110 -14.57 -14.53 2.83
N HIS A 111 -15.40 -14.80 3.83
CA HIS A 111 -15.55 -14.07 5.08
C HIS A 111 -15.14 -14.96 6.25
N PRO A 112 -14.57 -14.43 7.34
CA PRO A 112 -14.12 -13.06 7.56
C PRO A 112 -12.68 -12.81 7.04
N SER A 113 -12.15 -11.64 7.36
CA SER A 113 -10.95 -11.00 6.87
C SER A 113 -9.71 -11.89 6.77
N ILE A 114 -9.34 -12.60 7.84
CA ILE A 114 -8.09 -13.37 7.95
C ILE A 114 -7.89 -14.36 6.79
N GLY A 115 -9.00 -14.99 6.32
CA GLY A 115 -8.96 -15.95 5.23
C GLY A 115 -8.47 -15.32 3.92
N ASN A 116 -8.81 -14.05 3.67
CA ASN A 116 -8.39 -13.31 2.50
C ASN A 116 -6.92 -12.85 2.60
N TYR A 117 -6.46 -12.42 3.78
CA TYR A 117 -5.04 -12.11 4.00
C TYR A 117 -4.15 -13.35 3.76
N PHE A 118 -4.59 -14.53 4.19
CA PHE A 118 -3.88 -15.76 3.84
C PHE A 118 -3.98 -16.12 2.37
N MET A 119 -5.15 -15.93 1.75
CA MET A 119 -5.31 -16.16 0.32
C MET A 119 -4.38 -15.27 -0.53
N MET A 120 -4.20 -14.00 -0.16
CA MET A 120 -3.27 -13.07 -0.81
C MET A 120 -1.79 -13.48 -0.67
N THR A 121 -1.45 -14.30 0.33
CA THR A 121 -0.06 -14.56 0.69
C THR A 121 0.35 -16.02 0.59
N THR A 122 -0.60 -16.96 0.71
CA THR A 122 -0.36 -18.40 0.60
C THR A 122 -1.12 -19.06 -0.55
N GLY A 123 -2.08 -18.35 -1.14
CA GLY A 123 -3.02 -18.94 -2.09
C GLY A 123 -4.00 -19.93 -1.45
N GLN A 124 -4.20 -19.88 -0.14
CA GLN A 124 -5.09 -20.76 0.63
C GLN A 124 -5.86 -19.95 1.68
N VAL A 125 -7.09 -20.35 1.99
CA VAL A 125 -7.87 -19.72 3.06
C VAL A 125 -7.25 -19.97 4.44
N VAL A 126 -6.63 -21.11 4.67
CA VAL A 126 -6.05 -21.60 5.94
C VAL A 126 -7.07 -21.66 7.08
N THR A 127 -7.66 -20.54 7.47
CA THR A 127 -8.70 -20.42 8.49
C THR A 127 -9.65 -19.27 8.19
N THR A 128 -10.82 -19.30 8.79
CA THR A 128 -11.83 -18.22 8.82
C THR A 128 -12.11 -17.77 10.25
N ASP A 129 -11.16 -17.94 11.17
CA ASP A 129 -11.26 -17.50 12.56
C ASP A 129 -10.27 -16.33 12.77
N ASP A 130 -10.76 -15.10 12.87
CA ASP A 130 -9.94 -13.91 13.10
C ASP A 130 -9.17 -13.96 14.44
N ASN A 131 -9.61 -14.80 15.37
CA ASN A 131 -8.89 -15.07 16.62
C ASN A 131 -7.79 -16.13 16.47
N PHE A 132 -7.51 -16.60 15.25
CA PHE A 132 -6.48 -17.60 15.02
C PHE A 132 -5.13 -17.12 15.55
N SER A 133 -4.50 -17.93 16.39
CA SER A 133 -3.21 -17.62 17.01
C SER A 133 -2.11 -18.64 16.65
N GLY A 134 -2.42 -19.59 15.76
CA GLY A 134 -1.48 -20.61 15.32
C GLY A 134 -0.37 -20.07 14.41
N THR A 135 0.50 -20.98 14.00
CA THR A 135 1.59 -20.72 13.04
C THR A 135 1.28 -21.45 11.74
N ILE A 136 1.63 -20.85 10.61
CA ILE A 136 1.39 -21.41 9.29
C ILE A 136 2.71 -21.87 8.69
N SER A 137 2.78 -23.13 8.35
CA SER A 137 3.92 -23.76 7.68
C SER A 137 3.65 -23.96 6.18
N GLY A 138 4.72 -24.06 5.41
CA GLY A 138 4.66 -24.35 3.98
C GLY A 138 4.85 -23.14 3.09
N ASP A 139 4.56 -23.32 1.80
CA ASP A 139 4.83 -22.33 0.77
C ASP A 139 3.94 -21.10 0.93
N ASN A 140 4.57 -19.93 0.88
CA ASN A 140 3.92 -18.63 0.96
C ASN A 140 4.70 -17.59 0.13
N VAL A 141 4.21 -16.38 0.05
CA VAL A 141 4.82 -15.30 -0.73
C VAL A 141 6.27 -15.02 -0.31
N THR A 142 6.58 -15.08 1.01
CA THR A 142 7.93 -14.77 1.49
C THR A 142 8.94 -15.87 1.12
N THR A 143 8.55 -17.14 1.21
CA THR A 143 9.39 -18.26 0.81
C THR A 143 9.66 -18.26 -0.70
N ALA A 144 8.64 -17.96 -1.52
CA ALA A 144 8.78 -17.85 -2.97
C ALA A 144 9.71 -16.69 -3.38
N LEU A 145 9.56 -15.52 -2.75
CA LEU A 145 10.40 -14.35 -2.99
C LEU A 145 11.85 -14.62 -2.58
N THR A 146 12.07 -15.09 -1.35
CA THR A 146 13.42 -15.37 -0.82
C THR A 146 14.15 -16.41 -1.67
N ALA A 147 13.46 -17.48 -2.08
CA ALA A 147 14.04 -18.51 -2.97
C ALA A 147 14.45 -17.95 -4.35
N ALA A 148 13.78 -16.88 -4.80
CA ALA A 148 14.11 -16.17 -6.04
C ALA A 148 15.13 -15.03 -5.85
N GLY A 149 15.69 -14.87 -4.66
CA GLY A 149 16.62 -13.78 -4.33
C GLY A 149 15.95 -12.39 -4.28
N LYS A 150 14.63 -12.36 -4.05
CA LYS A 150 13.84 -11.13 -3.94
C LYS A 150 13.65 -10.70 -2.49
N THR A 151 13.62 -9.41 -2.29
CA THR A 151 13.41 -8.77 -0.98
C THR A 151 11.94 -8.49 -0.73
N TRP A 152 11.54 -8.50 0.55
CA TRP A 152 10.18 -8.17 0.93
C TRP A 152 10.13 -7.43 2.28
N LYS A 153 9.06 -6.64 2.50
CA LYS A 153 8.73 -6.06 3.81
C LYS A 153 7.21 -5.98 4.00
N SER A 154 6.80 -6.08 5.27
CA SER A 154 5.47 -5.73 5.75
C SER A 154 5.58 -4.41 6.53
N TYR A 155 4.92 -3.37 6.05
CA TYR A 155 4.85 -2.05 6.67
C TYR A 155 3.52 -1.89 7.39
N ALA A 156 3.49 -2.09 8.70
CA ALA A 156 2.27 -2.05 9.47
C ALA A 156 2.16 -0.77 10.31
N GLU A 157 1.06 -0.06 10.16
CA GLU A 157 0.75 1.11 10.96
C GLU A 157 0.43 0.71 12.40
N SER A 158 0.90 1.49 13.36
CA SER A 158 0.77 1.20 14.80
C SER A 158 1.38 -0.14 15.25
N LEU A 159 2.25 -0.74 14.44
CA LEU A 159 3.02 -1.92 14.87
C LEU A 159 3.80 -1.58 16.15
N PRO A 160 3.69 -2.37 17.24
CA PRO A 160 4.30 -2.02 18.52
C PRO A 160 5.82 -1.81 18.48
N GLN A 161 6.50 -2.62 17.67
CA GLN A 161 7.95 -2.54 17.40
C GLN A 161 8.29 -3.33 16.14
N ALA A 162 9.48 -3.12 15.59
CA ALA A 162 9.98 -3.96 14.50
C ALA A 162 10.06 -5.44 14.94
N ALA A 163 9.89 -6.35 13.99
CA ALA A 163 9.90 -7.80 14.22
C ALA A 163 8.78 -8.31 15.15
N TYR A 164 7.70 -7.55 15.33
CA TYR A 164 6.59 -7.95 16.20
C TYR A 164 5.73 -9.02 15.54
N VAL A 165 5.58 -10.16 16.21
CA VAL A 165 4.74 -11.30 15.81
C VAL A 165 3.70 -11.68 16.87
N GLY A 166 3.54 -10.85 17.89
CA GLY A 166 2.57 -11.02 18.98
C GLY A 166 1.12 -10.80 18.53
N GLY A 167 0.20 -10.78 19.49
CA GLY A 167 -1.23 -10.54 19.25
C GLY A 167 -1.56 -9.08 18.94
N ASP A 168 -2.86 -8.79 18.90
CA ASP A 168 -3.37 -7.44 18.66
C ASP A 168 -2.86 -6.43 19.72
N GLN A 169 -2.58 -5.25 19.25
CA GLN A 169 -2.24 -4.07 20.06
C GLN A 169 -2.96 -2.87 19.46
N TYR A 170 -4.27 -2.80 19.69
CA TYR A 170 -5.13 -1.79 19.08
C TYR A 170 -4.49 -0.39 19.05
N PRO A 171 -4.51 0.30 17.92
CA PRO A 171 -5.24 0.00 16.68
C PRO A 171 -4.51 -0.93 15.67
N TYR A 172 -3.35 -1.51 15.99
CA TYR A 172 -2.75 -2.59 15.20
C TYR A 172 -3.48 -3.89 15.44
N ILE A 173 -3.87 -4.56 14.36
CA ILE A 173 -4.55 -5.85 14.37
C ILE A 173 -3.69 -6.90 13.67
N LYS A 174 -3.36 -7.98 14.38
CA LYS A 174 -2.44 -9.00 13.87
C LYS A 174 -2.97 -9.74 12.65
N HIS A 175 -4.27 -10.06 12.62
CA HIS A 175 -4.82 -10.86 11.53
C HIS A 175 -4.85 -10.11 10.18
N HIS A 176 -4.62 -8.80 10.17
CA HIS A 176 -4.33 -8.03 8.96
C HIS A 176 -2.85 -8.13 8.51
N ASN A 177 -1.97 -8.74 9.32
CA ASN A 177 -0.56 -8.93 9.02
C ASN A 177 -0.22 -10.42 8.87
N PRO A 178 -0.49 -11.05 7.72
CA PRO A 178 -0.31 -12.50 7.54
C PRO A 178 1.14 -12.96 7.72
N PHE A 179 2.11 -12.08 7.52
CA PHE A 179 3.55 -12.39 7.67
C PHE A 179 3.91 -12.75 9.12
N ALA A 180 3.16 -12.24 10.10
CA ALA A 180 3.37 -12.54 11.52
C ALA A 180 2.95 -13.97 11.91
N TYR A 181 2.36 -14.74 10.98
CA TYR A 181 1.92 -16.12 11.23
C TYR A 181 2.84 -17.17 10.60
N PHE A 182 3.69 -16.81 9.63
CA PHE A 182 4.51 -17.79 8.92
C PHE A 182 5.65 -18.30 9.79
N ASP A 183 5.81 -19.62 9.87
CA ASP A 183 6.92 -20.27 10.58
C ASP A 183 8.28 -19.86 9.99
N SER A 184 8.35 -19.74 8.66
CA SER A 184 9.53 -19.27 7.95
C SER A 184 9.95 -17.85 8.32
N VAL A 185 9.03 -17.04 8.87
CA VAL A 185 9.29 -15.68 9.36
C VAL A 185 9.53 -15.70 10.88
N GLN A 186 8.68 -16.38 11.64
CA GLN A 186 8.80 -16.41 13.12
C GLN A 186 10.11 -17.03 13.60
N ASN A 187 10.60 -18.06 12.91
CA ASN A 187 11.77 -18.84 13.31
C ASN A 187 13.10 -18.33 12.71
N ASP A 188 13.06 -17.33 11.84
CA ASP A 188 14.22 -16.70 11.23
C ASP A 188 14.25 -15.20 11.57
N SER A 189 15.27 -14.77 12.34
CA SER A 189 15.37 -13.37 12.76
C SER A 189 15.55 -12.42 11.57
N VAL A 190 16.27 -12.84 10.52
CA VAL A 190 16.47 -12.02 9.31
C VAL A 190 15.14 -11.81 8.57
N GLN A 191 14.32 -12.87 8.47
CA GLN A 191 13.01 -12.75 7.86
C GLN A 191 12.04 -11.94 8.74
N ARG A 192 12.10 -12.14 10.05
CA ARG A 192 11.24 -11.42 11.00
C ARG A 192 11.51 -9.91 11.02
N ASP A 193 12.77 -9.49 10.82
CA ASP A 193 13.17 -8.08 10.73
C ASP A 193 12.55 -7.35 9.52
N ASN A 194 11.90 -8.07 8.59
CA ASN A 194 11.12 -7.50 7.49
C ASN A 194 9.71 -7.05 7.91
N ILE A 195 9.25 -7.38 9.12
CA ILE A 195 8.01 -6.84 9.71
C ILE A 195 8.38 -5.54 10.43
N VAL A 196 8.00 -4.40 9.85
CA VAL A 196 8.45 -3.09 10.31
C VAL A 196 7.29 -2.10 10.51
N PRO A 197 7.44 -1.09 11.38
CA PRO A 197 6.49 0.00 11.47
C PRO A 197 6.32 0.71 10.12
N PHE A 198 5.10 1.17 9.82
CA PHE A 198 4.78 1.84 8.55
C PHE A 198 5.68 3.06 8.26
N THR A 199 6.14 3.76 9.29
CA THR A 199 7.07 4.90 9.13
C THR A 199 8.37 4.54 8.41
N GLN A 200 8.77 3.25 8.43
CA GLN A 200 9.96 2.77 7.72
C GLN A 200 9.80 2.87 6.20
N LEU A 201 8.57 2.83 5.66
CA LEU A 201 8.32 2.95 4.21
C LEU A 201 8.90 4.26 3.65
N HIS A 202 8.70 5.37 4.34
CA HIS A 202 9.21 6.66 3.90
C HIS A 202 10.75 6.74 3.98
N SER A 203 11.33 6.10 4.98
CA SER A 203 12.79 6.01 5.12
C SER A 203 13.40 5.16 4.00
N ASP A 204 12.81 4.01 3.71
CA ASP A 204 13.26 3.11 2.64
C ASP A 204 13.11 3.77 1.26
N LEU A 205 12.00 4.48 1.01
CA LEU A 205 11.80 5.25 -0.23
C LEU A 205 12.89 6.32 -0.40
N SER A 206 13.11 7.14 0.64
CA SER A 206 14.09 8.23 0.60
C SER A 206 15.52 7.72 0.44
N ALA A 207 15.82 6.54 0.96
CA ALA A 207 17.11 5.88 0.83
C ALA A 207 17.29 5.08 -0.48
N ASN A 208 16.28 5.07 -1.36
CA ASN A 208 16.22 4.20 -2.56
C ASN A 208 16.48 2.73 -2.21
N SER A 209 15.85 2.26 -1.15
CA SER A 209 15.99 0.90 -0.61
C SER A 209 14.64 0.19 -0.39
N LEU A 210 13.62 0.59 -1.17
CA LEU A 210 12.36 -0.13 -1.20
C LEU A 210 12.61 -1.60 -1.59
N PRO A 211 11.95 -2.57 -0.94
CA PRO A 211 12.05 -3.97 -1.34
C PRO A 211 11.37 -4.24 -2.68
N ASP A 212 11.68 -5.38 -3.31
CA ASP A 212 10.98 -5.83 -4.52
C ASP A 212 9.48 -6.00 -4.27
N TYR A 213 9.10 -6.55 -3.12
CA TYR A 213 7.71 -6.71 -2.70
C TYR A 213 7.46 -6.04 -1.36
N PHE A 214 6.34 -5.32 -1.24
CA PHE A 214 5.91 -4.83 0.06
C PHE A 214 4.40 -4.87 0.24
N PHE A 215 4.01 -5.03 1.50
CA PHE A 215 2.61 -5.09 1.91
C PHE A 215 2.36 -4.00 2.97
N VAL A 216 1.38 -3.15 2.73
CA VAL A 216 1.05 -2.02 3.59
C VAL A 216 -0.24 -2.33 4.34
N ILE A 217 -0.20 -2.18 5.65
CA ILE A 217 -1.28 -2.50 6.56
C ILE A 217 -1.63 -1.23 7.34
N PRO A 218 -2.64 -0.47 6.91
CA PRO A 218 -3.21 0.59 7.73
C PRO A 218 -3.81 0.01 9.00
N ASN A 219 -3.82 0.76 10.09
CA ASN A 219 -4.45 0.33 11.34
C ASN A 219 -5.98 0.43 11.28
N ASP A 220 -6.70 -0.10 12.26
CA ASP A 220 -8.17 -0.15 12.27
C ASP A 220 -8.86 1.22 12.24
N LEU A 221 -8.18 2.29 12.63
CA LEU A 221 -8.72 3.65 12.53
C LEU A 221 -8.62 4.22 11.10
N HIS A 222 -7.77 3.64 10.26
CA HIS A 222 -7.48 4.16 8.92
C HIS A 222 -7.80 3.18 7.79
N ASN A 223 -8.01 1.91 8.11
CA ASN A 223 -8.31 0.89 7.08
C ASN A 223 -9.80 0.87 6.66
N GLY A 224 -10.70 1.56 7.38
CA GLY A 224 -12.13 1.60 7.13
C GLY A 224 -12.96 0.60 7.93
N HIS A 225 -12.33 -0.21 8.80
CA HIS A 225 -13.02 -1.10 9.73
C HIS A 225 -13.71 -0.28 10.81
N ASP A 226 -12.95 0.46 11.60
CA ASP A 226 -13.47 1.29 12.66
C ASP A 226 -13.74 2.73 12.20
N CYS A 227 -14.49 3.46 13.03
CA CYS A 227 -14.63 4.89 12.89
C CYS A 227 -13.30 5.62 13.16
N PRO A 228 -13.06 6.81 12.58
CA PRO A 228 -11.82 7.56 12.80
C PRO A 228 -11.49 7.86 14.28
N ALA A 229 -12.52 7.94 15.12
CA ALA A 229 -12.38 8.13 16.58
C ALA A 229 -12.42 6.82 17.38
N GLY A 230 -12.42 5.69 16.70
CA GLY A 230 -12.63 4.35 17.28
C GLY A 230 -14.09 3.94 17.34
N GLY A 231 -14.33 2.63 17.49
CA GLY A 231 -15.66 2.02 17.49
C GLY A 231 -16.30 1.98 16.10
N SER A 232 -17.54 1.50 16.00
CA SER A 232 -18.19 1.20 14.72
C SER A 232 -19.37 2.12 14.37
N ASN A 233 -19.68 3.12 15.20
CA ASN A 233 -20.89 3.93 15.06
C ASN A 233 -20.63 5.30 14.43
N CYS A 234 -20.32 5.32 13.14
CA CYS A 234 -20.19 6.53 12.32
C CYS A 234 -20.79 6.30 10.93
N PRO A 235 -21.09 7.38 10.17
CA PRO A 235 -21.46 7.28 8.77
C PRO A 235 -20.39 6.57 7.94
N LEU A 236 -20.81 5.82 6.91
CA LEU A 236 -19.89 5.19 5.97
C LEU A 236 -18.97 6.23 5.31
N SER A 237 -19.48 7.42 5.00
CA SER A 237 -18.68 8.51 4.42
C SER A 237 -17.47 8.91 5.26
N ASP A 238 -17.53 8.79 6.57
CA ASP A 238 -16.44 9.15 7.47
C ASP A 238 -15.30 8.12 7.37
N ARG A 239 -15.65 6.83 7.33
CA ARG A 239 -14.69 5.74 7.12
C ARG A 239 -14.05 5.83 5.73
N LEU A 240 -14.84 6.01 4.69
CA LEU A 240 -14.34 6.16 3.31
C LEU A 240 -13.45 7.40 3.16
N GLY A 241 -13.87 8.54 3.72
CA GLY A 241 -13.07 9.77 3.71
C GLY A 241 -11.75 9.63 4.47
N THR A 242 -11.74 8.80 5.53
CA THR A 242 -10.51 8.48 6.27
C THR A 242 -9.56 7.62 5.44
N ILE A 243 -10.06 6.56 4.79
CA ILE A 243 -9.28 5.75 3.85
C ILE A 243 -8.64 6.65 2.77
N ASP A 244 -9.46 7.49 2.13
CA ASP A 244 -9.02 8.33 1.01
C ASP A 244 -7.96 9.35 1.42
N SER A 245 -8.17 10.02 2.55
CA SER A 245 -7.24 10.99 3.11
C SER A 245 -5.92 10.32 3.56
N TRP A 246 -6.02 9.14 4.18
CA TRP A 246 -4.85 8.37 4.58
C TRP A 246 -4.05 7.91 3.37
N LEU A 247 -4.71 7.38 2.33
CA LEU A 247 -4.09 6.96 1.08
C LEU A 247 -3.36 8.12 0.39
N GLN A 248 -4.04 9.27 0.28
CA GLN A 248 -3.47 10.48 -0.33
C GLN A 248 -2.23 10.97 0.43
N SER A 249 -2.32 11.05 1.74
CA SER A 249 -1.27 11.64 2.59
C SER A 249 -0.06 10.72 2.74
N ASN A 250 -0.26 9.41 2.80
CA ASN A 250 0.76 8.43 3.16
C ASN A 250 1.38 7.72 1.95
N LEU A 251 0.60 7.42 0.90
CA LEU A 251 1.09 6.72 -0.29
C LEU A 251 1.14 7.61 -1.54
N GLY A 252 0.41 8.74 -1.54
CA GLY A 252 0.45 9.71 -2.63
C GLY A 252 1.87 10.22 -2.94
N PRO A 253 2.68 10.63 -1.96
CA PRO A 253 4.06 11.05 -2.19
C PRO A 253 4.93 9.96 -2.85
N MET A 254 4.76 8.68 -2.45
CA MET A 254 5.50 7.56 -3.06
C MET A 254 5.15 7.39 -4.54
N LEU A 255 3.89 7.55 -4.92
CA LEU A 255 3.45 7.44 -6.32
C LEU A 255 4.06 8.50 -7.23
N LEU A 256 4.53 9.61 -6.68
CA LEU A 256 5.19 10.71 -7.39
C LEU A 256 6.71 10.66 -7.28
N ASP A 257 7.27 9.85 -6.40
CA ASP A 257 8.70 9.75 -6.17
C ASP A 257 9.40 9.02 -7.32
N SER A 258 10.53 9.53 -7.75
CA SER A 258 11.30 8.99 -8.89
C SER A 258 11.83 7.56 -8.65
N HIS A 259 12.01 7.13 -7.40
CA HIS A 259 12.43 5.78 -7.05
C HIS A 259 11.31 4.75 -7.18
N PHE A 260 10.06 5.20 -7.34
CA PHE A 260 8.90 4.32 -7.48
C PHE A 260 8.07 4.59 -8.76
N ALA A 261 7.83 5.84 -9.11
CA ALA A 261 6.85 6.24 -10.14
C ALA A 261 7.05 5.57 -11.51
N GLY A 262 8.31 5.35 -11.92
CA GLY A 262 8.64 4.78 -13.23
C GLY A 262 8.65 3.25 -13.30
N ASN A 263 8.92 2.58 -12.19
CA ASN A 263 9.23 1.14 -12.12
C ASN A 263 8.45 0.39 -11.02
N GLY A 264 7.64 1.09 -10.24
CA GLY A 264 6.81 0.53 -9.19
C GLY A 264 5.36 0.33 -9.63
N ILE A 265 4.70 -0.62 -8.99
CA ILE A 265 3.25 -0.85 -9.06
C ILE A 265 2.72 -0.86 -7.62
N LEU A 266 1.76 0.00 -7.34
CA LEU A 266 0.94 -0.07 -6.13
C LEU A 266 -0.42 -0.65 -6.48
N ILE A 267 -0.83 -1.69 -5.77
CA ILE A 267 -2.16 -2.30 -5.86
C ILE A 267 -2.94 -1.87 -4.63
N ILE A 268 -4.06 -1.20 -4.85
CA ILE A 268 -4.95 -0.71 -3.79
C ILE A 268 -6.19 -1.59 -3.82
N THR A 269 -6.45 -2.32 -2.75
CA THR A 269 -7.59 -3.23 -2.68
C THR A 269 -8.20 -3.26 -1.28
N PHE A 270 -9.28 -4.01 -1.14
CA PHE A 270 -9.97 -4.29 0.11
C PHE A 270 -9.90 -5.80 0.37
N ASP A 271 -9.94 -6.20 1.62
CA ASP A 271 -9.86 -7.61 2.01
C ASP A 271 -11.13 -8.38 1.64
N GLU A 272 -12.30 -7.78 1.90
CA GLU A 272 -13.61 -8.32 1.60
C GLU A 272 -14.66 -7.21 1.44
N SER A 273 -15.84 -7.57 0.96
CA SER A 273 -16.98 -6.67 0.95
C SER A 273 -17.66 -6.61 2.32
N ALA A 274 -18.41 -5.54 2.59
CA ALA A 274 -19.12 -5.38 3.86
C ALA A 274 -20.30 -6.37 4.00
N ASN A 275 -20.96 -6.76 2.90
CA ASN A 275 -22.20 -7.56 2.96
C ASN A 275 -22.54 -8.31 1.68
N ASP A 276 -21.66 -8.34 0.69
CA ASP A 276 -21.81 -9.13 -0.53
C ASP A 276 -21.07 -10.47 -0.38
N ASN A 277 -21.72 -11.59 -0.65
CA ASN A 277 -21.12 -12.93 -0.57
C ASN A 277 -20.83 -13.53 -1.96
N THR A 278 -20.92 -12.73 -3.02
CA THR A 278 -20.62 -13.20 -4.38
C THR A 278 -19.19 -13.73 -4.43
N MET A 279 -19.04 -14.95 -4.95
CA MET A 279 -17.75 -15.66 -5.05
C MET A 279 -17.03 -15.87 -3.71
N GLY A 280 -17.75 -15.80 -2.59
CA GLY A 280 -17.28 -16.11 -1.25
C GLY A 280 -17.11 -14.91 -0.34
N GLY A 281 -16.39 -13.88 -0.77
CA GLY A 281 -16.10 -12.67 0.04
C GLY A 281 -16.60 -11.36 -0.60
N GLY A 282 -17.37 -11.46 -1.70
CA GLY A 282 -18.01 -10.34 -2.37
C GLY A 282 -17.13 -9.54 -3.32
N ARG A 283 -17.77 -8.64 -4.06
CA ARG A 283 -17.09 -7.79 -5.03
C ARG A 283 -16.45 -6.60 -4.36
N ILE A 284 -15.14 -6.44 -4.60
CA ILE A 284 -14.30 -5.39 -4.02
C ILE A 284 -13.55 -4.61 -5.11
N ALA A 285 -13.03 -3.44 -4.76
CA ALA A 285 -12.18 -2.68 -5.67
C ALA A 285 -10.75 -3.23 -5.68
N ALA A 286 -10.13 -3.29 -6.88
CA ALA A 286 -8.70 -3.54 -7.05
C ALA A 286 -8.17 -2.58 -8.11
N VAL A 287 -7.38 -1.60 -7.67
CA VAL A 287 -6.84 -0.51 -8.48
C VAL A 287 -5.33 -0.70 -8.60
N PHE A 288 -4.82 -0.69 -9.82
CA PHE A 288 -3.40 -0.84 -10.13
C PHE A 288 -2.84 0.50 -10.56
N VAL A 289 -1.81 1.01 -9.88
CA VAL A 289 -1.26 2.35 -10.09
C VAL A 289 0.25 2.27 -10.26
N GLY A 290 0.79 2.99 -11.25
CA GLY A 290 2.24 3.10 -11.43
C GLY A 290 2.68 3.14 -12.89
N GLY A 291 3.94 3.47 -13.13
CA GLY A 291 4.50 3.63 -14.47
C GLY A 291 4.32 2.44 -15.41
N PRO A 292 4.52 1.20 -14.95
CA PRO A 292 4.31 0.00 -15.76
C PRO A 292 2.86 -0.34 -16.06
N VAL A 293 1.90 0.27 -15.36
CA VAL A 293 0.47 -0.02 -15.48
C VAL A 293 -0.15 0.74 -16.66
N LYS A 294 -1.10 0.13 -17.36
CA LYS A 294 -1.89 0.79 -18.41
C LYS A 294 -2.68 1.96 -17.85
N ASN A 295 -2.72 3.04 -18.57
CA ASN A 295 -3.52 4.21 -18.24
C ASN A 295 -4.97 4.02 -18.74
N ASN A 296 -5.93 4.53 -17.97
CA ASN A 296 -7.36 4.53 -18.33
C ASN A 296 -7.88 3.13 -18.75
N PHE A 297 -7.40 2.08 -18.09
CA PHE A 297 -7.73 0.70 -18.43
C PHE A 297 -8.72 0.10 -17.43
N GLN A 298 -9.74 -0.58 -17.93
CA GLN A 298 -10.68 -1.32 -17.09
C GLN A 298 -10.81 -2.74 -17.62
N SER A 299 -10.47 -3.71 -16.76
CA SER A 299 -10.71 -5.12 -17.05
C SER A 299 -12.09 -5.54 -16.61
N THR A 300 -12.78 -6.31 -17.46
CA THR A 300 -14.04 -6.99 -17.13
C THR A 300 -13.87 -8.49 -16.87
N ASN A 301 -12.64 -8.97 -16.90
CA ASN A 301 -12.33 -10.33 -16.52
C ASN A 301 -12.51 -10.54 -15.01
N THR A 302 -12.97 -11.73 -14.63
CA THR A 302 -13.17 -12.09 -13.23
C THR A 302 -11.88 -12.55 -12.60
N TYR A 303 -11.54 -11.94 -11.46
CA TYR A 303 -10.34 -12.24 -10.68
C TYR A 303 -10.66 -12.37 -9.20
N GLN A 304 -9.78 -13.10 -8.49
CA GLN A 304 -9.74 -13.20 -7.04
C GLN A 304 -8.29 -13.11 -6.54
N PHE A 305 -8.05 -13.13 -5.24
CA PHE A 305 -6.72 -12.99 -4.64
C PHE A 305 -5.65 -13.97 -5.14
N PRO A 306 -5.95 -15.24 -5.48
CA PRO A 306 -4.93 -16.09 -6.11
C PRO A 306 -4.37 -15.51 -7.42
N SER A 307 -5.21 -14.82 -8.21
CA SER A 307 -4.75 -14.10 -9.42
C SER A 307 -3.83 -12.94 -9.07
N LEU A 308 -4.14 -12.20 -7.99
CA LEU A 308 -3.30 -11.11 -7.50
C LEU A 308 -1.94 -11.61 -7.01
N LEU A 309 -1.91 -12.69 -6.23
CA LEU A 309 -0.67 -13.32 -5.76
C LEU A 309 0.18 -13.79 -6.95
N ARG A 310 -0.44 -14.46 -7.94
CA ARG A 310 0.26 -14.86 -9.16
C ARG A 310 0.81 -13.66 -9.93
N PHE A 311 0.00 -12.61 -10.12
CA PHE A 311 0.40 -11.39 -10.80
C PHE A 311 1.63 -10.75 -10.12
N THR A 312 1.58 -10.59 -8.82
CA THR A 312 2.66 -10.01 -8.01
C THR A 312 3.97 -10.76 -8.20
N LEU A 313 3.96 -12.08 -7.96
CA LEU A 313 5.13 -12.93 -8.07
C LEU A 313 5.69 -12.97 -9.50
N LYS A 314 4.80 -13.16 -10.49
CA LYS A 314 5.18 -13.21 -11.90
C LYS A 314 5.79 -11.89 -12.38
N THR A 315 5.23 -10.77 -11.99
CA THR A 315 5.71 -9.42 -12.35
C THR A 315 7.11 -9.16 -11.81
N LEU A 316 7.45 -9.72 -10.66
CA LEU A 316 8.80 -9.69 -10.06
C LEU A 316 9.73 -10.77 -10.60
N GLY A 317 9.29 -11.56 -11.59
CA GLY A 317 10.11 -12.62 -12.20
C GLY A 317 10.19 -13.91 -11.39
N VAL A 318 9.33 -14.07 -10.37
CA VAL A 318 9.23 -15.29 -9.56
C VAL A 318 8.35 -16.29 -10.28
N THR A 319 8.78 -17.54 -10.37
CA THR A 319 8.10 -18.63 -11.09
C THR A 319 7.43 -19.66 -10.17
N ALA A 320 7.69 -19.59 -8.87
CA ALA A 320 7.02 -20.40 -7.86
C ALA A 320 5.76 -19.68 -7.37
N TYR A 321 4.62 -20.33 -7.45
CA TYR A 321 3.33 -19.76 -7.08
C TYR A 321 2.68 -20.61 -5.98
N PRO A 322 2.56 -20.10 -4.74
CA PRO A 322 1.94 -20.82 -3.64
C PRO A 322 0.45 -21.12 -3.88
N GLY A 323 0.02 -22.28 -3.41
CA GLY A 323 -1.39 -22.68 -3.38
C GLY A 323 -2.14 -22.50 -4.71
N ALA A 324 -3.33 -21.93 -4.64
CA ALA A 324 -4.19 -21.70 -5.80
C ALA A 324 -3.61 -20.70 -6.81
N ALA A 325 -2.59 -19.90 -6.45
CA ALA A 325 -1.95 -18.98 -7.38
C ALA A 325 -1.29 -19.71 -8.56
N ALA A 326 -0.91 -20.97 -8.38
CA ALA A 326 -0.31 -21.79 -9.44
C ALA A 326 -1.23 -21.97 -10.68
N GLN A 327 -2.54 -21.99 -10.48
CA GLN A 327 -3.53 -22.20 -11.53
C GLN A 327 -4.44 -20.98 -11.76
N ALA A 328 -4.24 -19.90 -11.02
CA ALA A 328 -5.10 -18.71 -11.10
C ALA A 328 -4.98 -18.00 -12.46
N PRO A 329 -6.03 -17.32 -12.93
CA PRO A 329 -5.97 -16.46 -14.11
C PRO A 329 -4.84 -15.43 -14.04
N ASP A 330 -4.19 -15.20 -15.18
CA ASP A 330 -3.10 -14.23 -15.31
C ASP A 330 -3.64 -12.82 -15.51
N MET A 331 -3.14 -11.88 -14.74
CA MET A 331 -3.53 -10.47 -14.79
C MET A 331 -2.56 -9.60 -15.62
N LYS A 332 -1.74 -10.18 -16.49
CA LYS A 332 -0.75 -9.43 -17.32
C LYS A 332 -1.37 -8.31 -18.17
N GLU A 333 -2.67 -8.37 -18.43
CA GLU A 333 -3.39 -7.36 -19.21
C GLU A 333 -3.36 -5.96 -18.58
N PHE A 334 -3.05 -5.85 -17.29
CA PHE A 334 -2.89 -4.57 -16.59
C PHE A 334 -1.57 -3.87 -16.92
N LEU A 335 -0.60 -4.56 -17.51
CA LEU A 335 0.73 -4.03 -17.85
C LEU A 335 0.77 -3.45 -19.27
N LYS A 336 1.63 -2.42 -19.45
CA LYS A 336 1.95 -1.80 -20.74
C LYS A 336 2.70 -2.72 -21.68
#